data_10d55197d78d3cbacde8bc2af1b1c72e
#
_entry.id   10d55197d78d3cbacde8bc2af1b1c72e
#
_cell.length_a   1.000
_cell.length_b   1.000
_cell.length_c   1.000
_cell.angle_alpha   90.00
_cell.angle_beta   90.00
_cell.angle_gamma   90.00
#
_symmetry.space_group_name_H-M   'P 1'
#
loop_
_entity.id
_entity.type
_entity.pdbx_description
1 polymer ?
#
loop_
_entity_poly.entity_id
_entity_poly.type
_entity_poly.pdbx_seq_one_letter_code
_entity_poly.pdbx_strand_id
1 'polypeptide(L)'
;MDNKFTEASLNYFFNERNNARKEYDKKIATISNNFFADNNLPLKVGDKVKIPKCAGSTTGIIKYVTICNKLDNALSREPEVMIIIDGYVGMIHPFPISKIKKI
;
A
#
# COMPACT_ATOMS: atom_id res chain seq x y z
N MET A 1 37.26 19.45 5.79
CA MET A 1 36.45 19.59 4.60
C MET A 1 35.04 19.93 5.02
N ASP A 2 34.65 21.12 4.70
CA ASP A 2 33.34 21.60 5.12
C ASP A 2 32.25 21.13 4.16
N ASN A 3 31.72 19.95 4.42
CA ASN A 3 30.54 19.46 3.74
C ASN A 3 29.29 20.11 4.35
N LYS A 4 29.21 21.42 4.17
CA LYS A 4 28.02 22.12 4.60
C LYS A 4 26.99 22.07 3.50
N PHE A 5 25.98 21.27 3.72
CA PHE A 5 24.81 21.30 2.89
C PHE A 5 24.05 22.60 3.17
N THR A 6 23.73 23.35 2.15
CA THR A 6 22.92 24.56 2.33
C THR A 6 21.50 24.13 2.72
N GLU A 7 20.87 24.96 3.54
CA GLU A 7 19.48 24.74 3.93
C GLU A 7 18.55 24.69 2.70
N ALA A 8 18.79 25.57 1.73
CA ALA A 8 18.03 25.59 0.48
C ALA A 8 18.17 24.27 -0.29
N SER A 9 19.38 23.72 -0.35
CA SER A 9 19.63 22.44 -1.02
C SER A 9 18.91 21.27 -0.34
N LEU A 10 18.93 21.24 0.98
CA LEU A 10 18.22 20.21 1.75
C LEU A 10 16.71 20.32 1.58
N ASN A 11 16.18 21.53 1.62
CA ASN A 11 14.75 21.77 1.43
C ASN A 11 14.30 21.36 0.04
N TYR A 12 15.07 21.68 -0.99
CA TYR A 12 14.79 21.25 -2.37
C TYR A 12 14.75 19.73 -2.46
N PHE A 13 15.74 19.06 -1.90
CA PHE A 13 15.81 17.59 -1.93
C PHE A 13 14.60 16.95 -1.24
N PHE A 14 14.25 17.43 -0.04
CA PHE A 14 13.10 16.90 0.69
C PHE A 14 11.79 17.14 -0.06
N ASN A 15 11.61 18.33 -0.64
CA ASN A 15 10.41 18.65 -1.38
C ASN A 15 10.26 17.78 -2.63
N GLU A 16 11.33 17.60 -3.39
CA GLU A 16 11.32 16.77 -4.59
C GLU A 16 11.08 15.31 -4.25
N ARG A 17 11.70 14.83 -3.18
CA ARG A 17 11.49 13.46 -2.71
C ARG A 17 10.04 13.24 -2.28
N ASN A 18 9.47 14.18 -1.55
CA ASN A 18 8.08 14.10 -1.11
C ASN A 18 7.10 14.16 -2.28
N ASN A 19 7.37 15.01 -3.26
CA ASN A 19 6.55 15.10 -4.47
C ASN A 19 6.62 13.81 -5.28
N ALA A 20 7.80 13.25 -5.46
CA ALA A 20 7.99 11.98 -6.16
C ALA A 20 7.25 10.84 -5.46
N ARG A 21 7.30 10.80 -4.12
CA ARG A 21 6.58 9.80 -3.32
C ARG A 21 5.07 9.94 -3.48
N LYS A 22 4.54 11.15 -3.44
CA LYS A 22 3.11 11.41 -3.64
C LYS A 22 2.64 10.97 -5.02
N GLU A 23 3.43 11.26 -6.06
CA GLU A 23 3.12 10.81 -7.42
C GLU A 23 3.15 9.30 -7.54
N TYR A 24 4.14 8.65 -6.93
CA TYR A 24 4.27 7.20 -6.91
C TYR A 24 3.07 6.56 -6.22
N ASP A 25 2.73 7.03 -5.03
CA ASP A 25 1.58 6.53 -4.26
C ASP A 25 0.28 6.68 -5.05
N LYS A 26 0.11 7.81 -5.73
CA LYS A 26 -1.06 8.08 -6.56
C LYS A 26 -1.15 7.11 -7.75
N LYS A 27 -0.04 6.84 -8.41
CA LYS A 27 0.03 5.87 -9.51
C LYS A 27 -0.28 4.46 -9.02
N ILE A 28 0.29 4.05 -7.90
CA ILE A 28 0.04 2.73 -7.31
C ILE A 28 -1.43 2.60 -6.90
N ALA A 29 -2.03 3.64 -6.33
CA ALA A 29 -3.45 3.65 -5.99
C ALA A 29 -4.32 3.48 -7.24
N THR A 30 -4.01 4.18 -8.31
CA THR A 30 -4.74 4.07 -9.58
C THR A 30 -4.65 2.66 -10.15
N ILE A 31 -3.46 2.08 -10.19
CA ILE A 31 -3.24 0.71 -10.67
C ILE A 31 -4.02 -0.28 -9.82
N SER A 32 -4.00 -0.12 -8.51
CA SER A 32 -4.72 -0.99 -7.58
C SER A 32 -6.23 -0.88 -7.76
N ASN A 33 -6.75 0.32 -7.92
CA ASN A 33 -8.19 0.54 -8.16
C ASN A 33 -8.63 -0.06 -9.50
N ASN A 34 -7.79 0.06 -10.54
CA ASN A 34 -8.07 -0.55 -11.83
C ASN A 34 -8.09 -2.08 -11.73
N PHE A 35 -7.18 -2.65 -10.95
CA PHE A 35 -7.17 -4.09 -10.68
C PHE A 35 -8.49 -4.54 -10.03
N PHE A 36 -8.94 -3.83 -9.01
CA PHE A 36 -10.22 -4.15 -8.36
C PHE A 36 -11.38 -4.07 -9.33
N ALA A 37 -11.45 -3.00 -10.13
CA ALA A 37 -12.52 -2.82 -11.11
C ALA A 37 -12.50 -3.90 -12.19
N ASP A 38 -11.33 -4.23 -12.72
CA ASP A 38 -11.17 -5.24 -13.77
C ASP A 38 -11.58 -6.65 -13.30
N ASN A 39 -11.49 -6.90 -12.01
CA ASN A 39 -11.85 -8.18 -11.40
C ASN A 39 -13.20 -8.15 -10.69
N ASN A 40 -13.99 -7.11 -10.91
CA ASN A 40 -15.33 -6.94 -10.34
C ASN A 40 -15.34 -7.00 -8.81
N LEU A 41 -14.31 -6.44 -8.19
CA LEU A 41 -14.18 -6.40 -6.74
C LEU A 41 -14.65 -5.04 -6.21
N PRO A 42 -15.56 -5.01 -5.21
CA PRO A 42 -16.10 -3.75 -4.69
C PRO A 42 -15.14 -3.10 -3.68
N LEU A 43 -13.89 -2.95 -4.05
CA LEU A 43 -12.83 -2.43 -3.19
C LEU A 43 -12.15 -1.24 -3.86
N LYS A 44 -11.65 -0.33 -3.03
CA LYS A 44 -10.84 0.82 -3.47
C LYS A 44 -9.76 1.10 -2.44
N VAL A 45 -8.66 1.65 -2.91
CA VAL A 45 -7.60 2.16 -2.02
C VAL A 45 -8.21 3.21 -1.09
N GLY A 46 -7.92 3.10 0.20
CA GLY A 46 -8.49 3.95 1.23
C GLY A 46 -9.74 3.39 1.91
N ASP A 47 -10.30 2.31 1.39
CA ASP A 47 -11.47 1.67 2.00
C ASP A 47 -11.08 0.99 3.32
N LYS A 48 -11.97 1.10 4.29
CA LYS A 48 -11.86 0.34 5.53
C LYS A 48 -12.40 -1.08 5.31
N VAL A 49 -11.62 -2.06 5.72
CA VAL A 49 -11.93 -3.47 5.50
C VAL A 49 -11.75 -4.27 6.77
N LYS A 50 -12.46 -5.39 6.83
CA LYS A 50 -12.28 -6.40 7.86
C LYS A 50 -11.18 -7.35 7.43
N ILE A 51 -10.26 -7.65 8.34
CA ILE A 51 -9.10 -8.50 8.11
C ILE A 51 -9.04 -9.60 9.16
N PRO A 52 -8.29 -10.69 8.90
CA PRO A 52 -7.95 -11.65 9.95
C PRO A 52 -7.20 -10.95 11.07
N LYS A 53 -7.39 -11.39 12.29
CA LYS A 53 -6.77 -10.78 13.46
C LYS A 53 -5.25 -10.64 13.28
N CYS A 54 -4.76 -9.42 13.37
CA CYS A 54 -3.35 -9.09 13.23
C CYS A 54 -2.98 -8.11 14.36
N ALA A 55 -2.02 -8.48 15.20
CA ALA A 55 -1.59 -7.67 16.34
C ALA A 55 -2.75 -7.20 17.23
N GLY A 56 -3.83 -7.99 17.31
CA GLY A 56 -5.03 -7.63 18.08
C GLY A 56 -6.06 -6.81 17.32
N SER A 57 -5.79 -6.39 16.09
CA SER A 57 -6.73 -5.65 15.26
C SER A 57 -7.40 -6.55 14.24
N THR A 58 -8.67 -6.27 13.94
CA THR A 58 -9.46 -6.98 12.93
C THR A 58 -9.90 -6.08 11.78
N THR A 59 -9.40 -4.85 11.73
CA THR A 59 -9.73 -3.87 10.69
C THR A 59 -8.49 -3.15 10.22
N GLY A 60 -8.56 -2.62 9.01
CA GLY A 60 -7.49 -1.85 8.42
C GLY A 60 -7.96 -1.09 7.20
N ILE A 61 -7.03 -0.39 6.56
CA ILE A 61 -7.29 0.44 5.39
C ILE A 61 -6.46 -0.08 4.22
N ILE A 62 -7.09 -0.24 3.06
CA ILE A 62 -6.40 -0.70 1.85
C ILE A 62 -5.39 0.36 1.40
N LYS A 63 -4.14 -0.05 1.27
CA LYS A 63 -3.07 0.80 0.76
C LYS A 63 -2.80 0.55 -0.73
N TYR A 64 -2.55 -0.68 -1.12
CA TYR A 64 -2.37 -1.07 -2.52
C TYR A 64 -2.42 -2.59 -2.68
N VAL A 65 -2.57 -3.04 -3.93
CA VAL A 65 -2.51 -4.46 -4.29
C VAL A 65 -1.09 -4.81 -4.66
N THR A 66 -0.65 -5.99 -4.23
CA THR A 66 0.63 -6.55 -4.64
C THR A 66 0.46 -7.98 -5.14
N ILE A 67 1.29 -8.35 -6.09
CA ILE A 67 1.36 -9.72 -6.58
C ILE A 67 2.75 -10.22 -6.22
N CYS A 68 2.79 -11.30 -5.46
CA CYS A 68 4.08 -11.88 -5.09
C CYS A 68 4.66 -12.65 -6.27
N ASN A 69 5.68 -12.07 -6.90
CA ASN A 69 6.41 -12.67 -8.01
C ASN A 69 7.47 -13.64 -7.49
N LYS A 70 7.04 -14.74 -6.90
CA LYS A 70 7.95 -15.87 -6.75
C LYS A 70 7.82 -16.73 -8.01
N LEU A 71 8.91 -16.83 -8.74
CA LEU A 71 9.00 -17.48 -10.04
C LEU A 71 8.32 -18.86 -10.13
N ASP A 72 8.30 -19.60 -9.04
CA ASP A 72 7.83 -20.99 -9.04
C ASP A 72 6.33 -21.14 -8.83
N ASN A 73 5.63 -20.11 -8.36
CA ASN A 73 4.22 -20.17 -7.97
C ASN A 73 3.40 -18.94 -8.35
N ALA A 74 3.89 -18.13 -9.28
CA ALA A 74 3.26 -16.86 -9.65
C ALA A 74 1.81 -17.05 -10.17
N LEU A 75 1.53 -18.19 -10.78
CA LEU A 75 0.22 -18.49 -11.37
C LEU A 75 -0.77 -19.11 -10.37
N SER A 76 -0.29 -19.60 -9.23
CA SER A 76 -1.13 -20.27 -8.24
C SER A 76 -1.43 -19.41 -7.01
N ARG A 77 -0.79 -18.24 -6.90
CA ARG A 77 -1.02 -17.33 -5.77
C ARG A 77 -2.07 -16.29 -6.13
N GLU A 78 -3.03 -16.16 -5.23
CA GLU A 78 -3.93 -15.03 -5.32
C GLU A 78 -3.19 -13.72 -4.99
N PRO A 79 -3.62 -12.60 -5.57
CA PRO A 79 -3.09 -11.30 -5.22
C PRO A 79 -3.25 -11.00 -3.73
N GLU A 80 -2.28 -10.27 -3.19
CA GLU A 80 -2.34 -9.82 -1.81
C GLU A 80 -2.63 -8.33 -1.77
N VAL A 81 -3.34 -7.90 -0.73
CA VAL A 81 -3.64 -6.48 -0.50
C VAL A 81 -2.85 -6.02 0.71
N MET A 82 -2.07 -4.96 0.52
CA MET A 82 -1.34 -4.35 1.62
C MET A 82 -2.30 -3.49 2.43
N ILE A 83 -2.41 -3.81 3.70
CA ILE A 83 -3.36 -3.18 4.62
C ILE A 83 -2.61 -2.43 5.70
N ILE A 84 -3.01 -1.18 5.93
CA ILE A 84 -2.56 -0.41 7.08
C ILE A 84 -3.42 -0.85 8.26
N ILE A 85 -2.79 -1.42 9.27
CA ILE A 85 -3.50 -1.99 10.43
C ILE A 85 -4.01 -0.89 11.33
N ASP A 86 -5.29 -0.92 11.67
CA ASP A 86 -5.88 0.06 12.59
C ASP A 86 -5.27 -0.07 13.99
N GLY A 87 -4.99 1.06 14.59
CA GLY A 87 -4.40 1.14 15.93
C GLY A 87 -2.89 1.06 15.98
N TYR A 88 -2.24 0.83 14.85
CA TYR A 88 -0.78 0.72 14.77
C TYR A 88 -0.24 1.62 13.67
N VAL A 89 0.34 2.73 14.06
CA VAL A 89 0.91 3.70 13.12
C VAL A 89 2.07 3.05 12.36
N GLY A 90 1.97 3.07 11.02
CA GLY A 90 3.03 2.57 10.16
C GLY A 90 3.08 1.05 9.99
N MET A 91 2.20 0.30 10.66
CA MET A 91 2.15 -1.15 10.46
C MET A 91 1.35 -1.48 9.20
N ILE A 92 2.03 -2.10 8.24
CA ILE A 92 1.43 -2.55 6.99
C ILE A 92 1.65 -4.06 6.90
N HIS A 93 0.58 -4.79 6.58
CA HIS A 93 0.66 -6.24 6.47
C HIS A 93 -0.08 -6.71 5.21
N PRO A 94 0.49 -7.67 4.45
CA PRO A 94 -0.20 -8.25 3.30
C PRO A 94 -1.22 -9.28 3.74
N PHE A 95 -2.40 -9.25 3.12
CA PHE A 95 -3.43 -10.26 3.29
C PHE A 95 -3.89 -10.77 1.92
N PRO A 96 -4.14 -12.08 1.78
CA PRO A 96 -4.76 -12.59 0.57
C PRO A 96 -6.10 -11.89 0.31
N ILE A 97 -6.38 -11.57 -0.93
CA ILE A 97 -7.58 -10.78 -1.28
C ILE A 97 -8.87 -11.46 -0.82
N SER A 98 -8.89 -12.80 -0.79
CA SER A 98 -10.04 -13.56 -0.33
C SER A 98 -10.29 -13.46 1.17
N LYS A 99 -9.32 -12.98 1.95
CA LYS A 99 -9.41 -12.87 3.41
C LYS A 99 -9.88 -11.52 3.89
N ILE A 100 -10.02 -10.55 3.00
CA ILE A 100 -10.48 -9.21 3.35
C ILE A 100 -11.92 -9.01 2.92
N LYS A 101 -12.68 -8.25 3.70
CA LYS A 101 -14.08 -7.93 3.42
C LYS A 101 -14.31 -6.44 3.65
N LYS A 102 -15.01 -5.81 2.73
CA LYS A 102 -15.42 -4.42 2.89
C LYS A 102 -16.42 -4.31 4.06
N ILE A 103 -16.18 -3.31 4.89
CA ILE A 103 -17.07 -2.99 6.00
C ILE A 103 -18.27 -2.21 5.52
#